data_35a7e52802504eb2416c13bf44d1ba67
#
_entry.id   35a7e52802504eb2416c13bf44d1ba67
#
_cell.length_a   1.000
_cell.length_b   1.000
_cell.length_c   1.000
_cell.angle_alpha   90.00
_cell.angle_beta   90.00
_cell.angle_gamma   90.00
#
_symmetry.space_group_name_H-M   'P 1'
#
loop_
_entity.id
_entity.type
_entity.pdbx_description
1 polymer ?
#
loop_
_entity_poly.entity_id
_entity_poly.type
_entity_poly.pdbx_seq_one_letter_code
_entity_poly.pdbx_strand_id
1 'polypeptide(L)'
;MYENIRATSHHKKEGITIINLKLLRENGDVKFKAYGTEIDERFNGEYEEGDKFRVELPDAEFVKIRLDETLAESIIYVPDGVFEFAVPFGYERKSCYAREAFAGDSHRIMCAEIDEPEIYGERLISLNSHDRHNIAKYYPHAVANFVTREDPCFFERNAIDGVIENTGHGPYPYHSWGGGLREDLEYEVHFGTEVEVSRVTIFLRADFPHDTYWKEADVEFSDGTKIHKSLIGTKDGQTVEFEPKKTEMIKLTGFKQQRLEDGSLSFAALTQIEIYGKYIKKENEGMEVRDASNAKDVKYYTTDRLREEFHIANLFTKDNIRMVYSHTDRIIVIGMMPIKLELTLEAGKELAAEYFLQRRELGCINIGGPGVITIDGTVYEMNPRDGMYVGMGNKELKFKSLDEKNPAKFYITSCPAHKEYPTVKIDITKARKVPCGSVEDCNKRVINQYIHPEVMKSCQLAMGLTELEVGSNWNTMPSHTHDRRMEVYLYLDMGANDAVFHMMGEPKETRHIVMHNEEAVISPSWSIHSGVGTKNYSFIWAMCGENQEFTDMDHIETKELR
;
A
#
# COMPACT_ATOMS: atom_id res chain seq x y z
N MET A 1 46.66 -21.24 10.12
CA MET A 1 45.89 -22.16 9.29
C MET A 1 44.64 -21.43 8.91
N TYR A 2 44.64 -20.83 7.71
CA TYR A 2 43.54 -20.02 7.19
C TYR A 2 42.59 -20.95 6.46
N GLU A 3 41.36 -21.10 6.95
CA GLU A 3 40.31 -21.73 6.16
C GLU A 3 39.50 -20.65 5.42
N ASN A 4 39.62 -20.75 4.10
CA ASN A 4 38.80 -20.03 3.13
C ASN A 4 37.34 -20.52 3.21
N ILE A 5 36.43 -19.69 3.71
CA ILE A 5 35.00 -19.89 3.51
C ILE A 5 34.67 -19.28 2.16
N ARG A 6 34.47 -20.10 1.17
CA ARG A 6 33.88 -19.76 -0.12
C ARG A 6 32.49 -19.17 0.08
N ALA A 7 32.31 -17.96 -0.39
CA ALA A 7 30.97 -17.38 -0.58
C ALA A 7 30.22 -18.23 -1.62
N THR A 8 29.33 -19.09 -1.17
CA THR A 8 28.35 -19.72 -2.04
C THR A 8 27.27 -18.68 -2.33
N SER A 9 27.11 -18.35 -3.61
CA SER A 9 25.99 -17.57 -4.13
C SER A 9 24.69 -18.29 -3.77
N HIS A 10 24.01 -17.84 -2.72
CA HIS A 10 22.67 -18.30 -2.40
C HIS A 10 21.70 -17.59 -3.36
N HIS A 11 20.98 -18.37 -4.12
CA HIS A 11 19.78 -17.93 -4.82
C HIS A 11 18.86 -17.25 -3.80
N LYS A 12 18.50 -15.98 -4.01
CA LYS A 12 17.47 -15.28 -3.24
C LYS A 12 16.19 -16.13 -3.34
N LYS A 13 15.73 -16.66 -2.21
CA LYS A 13 14.33 -17.03 -2.05
C LYS A 13 13.56 -15.72 -1.95
N GLU A 14 12.60 -15.51 -2.82
CA GLU A 14 11.73 -14.33 -2.80
C GLU A 14 11.07 -14.18 -1.43
N GLY A 15 11.12 -12.96 -0.86
CA GLY A 15 10.36 -12.55 0.31
C GLY A 15 11.05 -12.67 1.68
N ILE A 16 12.35 -12.94 1.77
CA ILE A 16 13.05 -13.01 3.07
C ILE A 16 13.96 -11.80 3.26
N THR A 17 13.63 -10.93 4.21
CA THR A 17 14.47 -9.79 4.60
C THR A 17 15.52 -10.22 5.62
N ILE A 18 16.78 -10.06 5.30
CA ILE A 18 17.88 -10.30 6.25
C ILE A 18 18.20 -8.99 6.97
N ILE A 19 17.81 -8.92 8.21
CA ILE A 19 18.09 -7.81 9.12
C ILE A 19 19.58 -7.84 9.50
N ASN A 20 20.22 -6.67 9.47
CA ASN A 20 21.60 -6.51 9.90
C ASN A 20 21.63 -5.57 11.12
N LEU A 21 21.81 -6.13 12.31
CA LEU A 21 21.86 -5.39 13.58
C LEU A 21 23.31 -5.21 14.03
N LYS A 22 23.68 -3.98 14.40
CA LYS A 22 24.99 -3.61 14.94
C LYS A 22 24.81 -2.75 16.20
N LEU A 23 25.65 -2.99 17.20
CA LEU A 23 25.90 -2.03 18.28
C LEU A 23 27.23 -1.36 17.96
N LEU A 24 27.21 -0.05 17.82
CA LEU A 24 28.34 0.78 17.44
C LEU A 24 28.78 1.64 18.62
N ARG A 25 30.09 1.83 18.82
CA ARG A 25 30.64 2.85 19.67
C ARG A 25 30.50 4.24 19.07
N GLU A 26 30.70 5.28 19.84
CA GLU A 26 30.69 6.67 19.38
C GLU A 26 31.62 6.91 18.18
N ASN A 27 32.80 6.26 18.16
CA ASN A 27 33.77 6.35 17.07
C ASN A 27 33.39 5.50 15.81
N GLY A 28 32.27 4.79 15.85
CA GLY A 28 31.80 3.94 14.77
C GLY A 28 32.32 2.48 14.79
N ASP A 29 33.17 2.11 15.74
CA ASP A 29 33.63 0.73 15.88
C ASP A 29 32.47 -0.20 16.28
N VAL A 30 32.43 -1.40 15.69
CA VAL A 30 31.41 -2.40 15.98
C VAL A 30 31.73 -3.11 17.30
N LYS A 31 30.84 -2.98 18.29
CA LYS A 31 30.90 -3.62 19.60
C LYS A 31 30.19 -4.97 19.62
N PHE A 32 29.08 -5.08 18.87
CA PHE A 32 28.30 -6.31 18.67
C PHE A 32 27.63 -6.27 17.29
N LYS A 33 27.40 -7.44 16.70
CA LYS A 33 26.65 -7.59 15.45
C LYS A 33 25.92 -8.92 15.39
N ALA A 34 24.74 -8.90 14.81
CA ALA A 34 23.95 -10.08 14.47
C ALA A 34 23.23 -9.87 13.13
N TYR A 35 22.85 -10.94 12.46
CA TYR A 35 22.11 -10.90 11.20
C TYR A 35 21.18 -12.12 11.08
N GLY A 36 20.02 -11.92 10.49
CA GLY A 36 19.02 -12.97 10.30
C GLY A 36 17.64 -12.38 9.99
N THR A 37 16.66 -13.23 9.77
CA THR A 37 15.24 -12.83 9.69
C THR A 37 14.65 -12.62 11.08
N GLU A 38 15.19 -13.34 12.05
CA GLU A 38 14.89 -13.24 13.47
C GLU A 38 16.22 -13.25 14.23
N ILE A 39 16.43 -12.24 15.06
CA ILE A 39 17.59 -12.06 15.93
C ILE A 39 17.06 -12.09 17.37
N ASP A 40 17.51 -13.05 18.16
CA ASP A 40 17.29 -13.15 19.61
C ASP A 40 18.63 -13.51 20.23
N GLU A 41 19.44 -12.50 20.45
CA GLU A 41 20.85 -12.67 20.81
C GLU A 41 21.16 -11.98 22.14
N ARG A 42 22.24 -12.45 22.76
CA ARG A 42 22.72 -11.88 24.01
C ARG A 42 24.05 -11.15 23.78
N PHE A 43 24.05 -9.85 24.06
CA PHE A 43 25.26 -9.06 24.16
C PHE A 43 25.82 -9.18 25.59
N ASN A 44 27.05 -9.66 25.71
CA ASN A 44 27.77 -9.74 26.99
C ASN A 44 28.82 -8.63 27.05
N GLY A 45 28.51 -7.56 27.76
CA GLY A 45 29.33 -6.37 27.91
C GLY A 45 28.53 -5.18 28.39
N GLU A 46 29.18 -4.20 28.95
CA GLU A 46 28.53 -2.96 29.39
C GLU A 46 28.36 -1.98 28.22
N TYR A 47 27.26 -1.22 28.25
CA TYR A 47 27.11 -0.07 27.36
C TYR A 47 27.97 1.08 27.81
N GLU A 48 28.46 1.88 26.88
CA GLU A 48 29.22 3.11 27.08
C GLU A 48 28.47 4.31 26.54
N GLU A 49 28.65 5.48 27.10
CA GLU A 49 28.04 6.71 26.60
C GLU A 49 28.44 6.95 25.13
N GLY A 50 27.48 7.22 24.26
CA GLY A 50 27.68 7.32 22.82
C GLY A 50 27.47 6.00 22.05
N ASP A 51 27.27 4.86 22.74
CA ASP A 51 26.87 3.61 22.08
C ASP A 51 25.51 3.78 21.39
N LYS A 52 25.36 3.19 20.19
CA LYS A 52 24.10 3.19 19.46
C LYS A 52 23.85 1.88 18.73
N PHE A 53 22.61 1.45 18.73
CA PHE A 53 22.13 0.42 17.83
C PHE A 53 21.91 0.98 16.44
N ARG A 54 22.23 0.17 15.43
CA ARG A 54 21.91 0.41 14.02
C ARG A 54 21.35 -0.87 13.43
N VAL A 55 20.12 -0.78 12.92
CA VAL A 55 19.40 -1.87 12.27
C VAL A 55 19.21 -1.49 10.80
N GLU A 56 19.72 -2.31 9.90
CA GLU A 56 19.60 -2.12 8.45
C GLU A 56 18.62 -3.16 7.89
N LEU A 57 17.64 -2.67 7.13
CA LEU A 57 16.53 -3.44 6.53
C LEU A 57 16.62 -3.29 5.00
N PRO A 58 17.39 -4.14 4.28
CA PRO A 58 17.65 -3.93 2.85
C PRO A 58 16.42 -3.97 1.95
N ASP A 59 15.40 -4.74 2.35
CA ASP A 59 14.23 -5.02 1.52
C ASP A 59 12.90 -4.86 2.31
N ALA A 60 12.90 -4.17 3.47
CA ALA A 60 11.69 -3.95 4.27
C ALA A 60 11.65 -2.53 4.87
N GLU A 61 10.44 -2.05 5.11
CA GLU A 61 10.18 -0.76 5.75
C GLU A 61 9.72 -0.90 7.21
N PHE A 62 9.49 -2.13 7.70
CA PHE A 62 9.03 -2.40 9.06
C PHE A 62 9.95 -3.37 9.78
N VAL A 63 10.09 -3.17 11.08
CA VAL A 63 10.85 -4.06 11.95
C VAL A 63 10.18 -4.19 13.32
N LYS A 64 10.15 -5.39 13.85
CA LYS A 64 9.77 -5.67 15.23
C LYS A 64 11.04 -5.65 16.08
N ILE A 65 11.10 -4.78 17.10
CA ILE A 65 12.31 -4.63 17.93
C ILE A 65 12.00 -4.59 19.43
N ARG A 66 12.97 -5.10 20.18
CA ARG A 66 13.12 -4.92 21.61
C ARG A 66 14.61 -4.94 21.97
N LEU A 67 15.21 -3.77 22.07
CA LEU A 67 16.67 -3.60 22.23
C LEU A 67 17.16 -3.74 23.69
N ASP A 68 16.21 -3.86 24.61
CA ASP A 68 16.47 -4.20 26.02
C ASP A 68 15.28 -4.99 26.56
N GLU A 69 15.53 -5.96 27.43
CA GLU A 69 14.48 -6.86 27.94
C GLU A 69 13.42 -6.17 28.81
N THR A 70 13.68 -4.95 29.27
CA THR A 70 12.75 -4.14 30.06
C THR A 70 11.81 -3.30 29.20
N LEU A 71 12.08 -3.15 27.90
CA LEU A 71 11.27 -2.39 26.97
C LEU A 71 10.10 -3.21 26.42
N ALA A 72 9.02 -2.53 26.05
CA ALA A 72 7.95 -3.14 25.27
C ALA A 72 8.45 -3.46 23.85
N GLU A 73 8.03 -4.59 23.31
CA GLU A 73 8.24 -4.90 21.89
C GLU A 73 7.45 -3.93 21.03
N SER A 74 8.12 -3.34 20.05
CA SER A 74 7.53 -2.32 19.18
C SER A 74 7.69 -2.68 17.72
N ILE A 75 6.66 -2.42 16.91
CA ILE A 75 6.71 -2.48 15.45
C ILE A 75 6.96 -1.08 14.93
N ILE A 76 8.10 -0.88 14.31
CA ILE A 76 8.56 0.44 13.86
C ILE A 76 8.57 0.49 12.33
N TYR A 77 7.98 1.55 11.77
CA TYR A 77 8.08 1.92 10.37
C TYR A 77 9.36 2.72 10.14
N VAL A 78 10.20 2.27 9.23
CA VAL A 78 11.54 2.77 8.93
C VAL A 78 11.64 3.08 7.43
N PRO A 79 11.14 4.23 6.96
CA PRO A 79 11.01 4.52 5.52
C PRO A 79 12.33 4.46 4.75
N ASP A 80 13.46 4.79 5.39
CA ASP A 80 14.78 4.76 4.76
C ASP A 80 15.50 3.40 4.91
N GLY A 81 14.85 2.37 5.48
CA GLY A 81 15.42 1.05 5.71
C GLY A 81 16.57 1.01 6.72
N VAL A 82 16.82 2.09 7.47
CA VAL A 82 17.89 2.16 8.49
C VAL A 82 17.35 2.78 9.76
N PHE A 83 17.29 2.00 10.83
CA PHE A 83 16.92 2.45 12.17
C PHE A 83 18.14 2.64 13.03
N GLU A 84 18.23 3.76 13.75
CA GLU A 84 19.28 4.02 14.75
C GLU A 84 18.67 4.40 16.10
N PHE A 85 19.19 3.80 17.18
CA PHE A 85 18.78 4.08 18.54
C PHE A 85 20.01 4.29 19.41
N ALA A 86 20.22 5.52 19.87
CA ALA A 86 21.28 5.84 20.83
C ALA A 86 20.89 5.26 22.20
N VAL A 87 21.79 4.50 22.80
CA VAL A 87 21.58 3.94 24.14
C VAL A 87 21.45 5.08 25.14
N PRO A 88 20.35 5.15 25.92
CA PRO A 88 20.15 6.24 26.87
C PRO A 88 21.12 6.16 28.06
N PHE A 89 21.61 7.33 28.49
CA PHE A 89 22.52 7.46 29.61
C PHE A 89 22.09 8.56 30.58
N GLY A 90 22.76 8.62 31.72
CA GLY A 90 22.65 9.74 32.66
C GLY A 90 21.25 9.92 33.23
N TYR A 91 20.77 11.16 33.19
CA TYR A 91 19.47 11.53 33.76
C TYR A 91 18.29 11.06 32.91
N GLU A 92 18.41 11.08 31.57
CA GLU A 92 17.35 10.57 30.67
C GLU A 92 17.07 9.10 30.94
N ARG A 93 18.10 8.26 31.01
CA ARG A 93 17.92 6.83 31.32
C ARG A 93 17.18 6.62 32.66
N LYS A 94 17.56 7.37 33.69
CA LYS A 94 16.96 7.25 35.02
C LYS A 94 15.52 7.78 35.08
N SER A 95 15.16 8.67 34.18
CA SER A 95 13.85 9.31 34.15
C SER A 95 12.83 8.57 33.31
N CYS A 96 13.24 8.03 32.16
CA CYS A 96 12.34 7.46 31.16
C CYS A 96 12.31 5.93 31.11
N TYR A 97 13.21 5.25 31.82
CA TYR A 97 13.38 3.81 31.69
C TYR A 97 13.46 3.12 33.07
N ALA A 98 13.16 1.81 33.07
CA ALA A 98 13.36 0.98 34.25
C ALA A 98 14.81 1.08 34.77
N ARG A 99 15.00 0.89 36.06
CA ARG A 99 16.32 1.00 36.67
C ARG A 99 17.36 0.06 36.03
N GLU A 100 16.90 -1.11 35.61
CA GLU A 100 17.69 -2.17 35.00
C GLU A 100 17.92 -1.96 33.50
N ALA A 101 17.14 -1.10 32.86
CA ALA A 101 17.23 -0.85 31.41
C ALA A 101 18.63 -0.39 31.01
N PHE A 102 19.21 -1.04 30.04
CA PHE A 102 20.56 -0.77 29.53
C PHE A 102 21.65 -0.77 30.62
N ALA A 103 21.46 -1.56 31.69
CA ALA A 103 22.35 -1.65 32.83
C ALA A 103 22.93 -3.04 32.99
N GLY A 104 24.19 -3.13 33.51
CA GLY A 104 24.85 -4.42 33.70
C GLY A 104 25.66 -4.85 32.49
N ASP A 105 26.01 -6.12 32.46
CA ASP A 105 26.95 -6.71 31.50
C ASP A 105 26.36 -7.83 30.62
N SER A 106 25.03 -8.00 30.66
CA SER A 106 24.35 -9.02 29.88
C SER A 106 22.96 -8.55 29.43
N HIS A 107 22.77 -8.41 28.12
CA HIS A 107 21.60 -7.78 27.51
C HIS A 107 21.00 -8.68 26.43
N ARG A 108 19.71 -8.96 26.50
CA ARG A 108 18.98 -9.66 25.46
C ARG A 108 18.45 -8.66 24.44
N ILE A 109 18.80 -8.85 23.18
CA ILE A 109 18.45 -7.96 22.07
C ILE A 109 17.63 -8.78 21.09
N MET A 110 16.45 -8.26 20.74
CA MET A 110 15.54 -8.90 19.79
C MET A 110 15.24 -7.96 18.61
N CYS A 111 15.28 -8.53 17.41
CA CYS A 111 14.90 -7.86 16.18
C CYS A 111 14.39 -8.90 15.19
N ALA A 112 13.22 -8.69 14.59
CA ALA A 112 12.60 -9.66 13.70
C ALA A 112 11.92 -9.00 12.51
N GLU A 113 11.89 -9.74 11.39
CA GLU A 113 10.98 -9.50 10.27
C GLU A 113 9.54 -9.68 10.75
N ILE A 114 8.60 -9.03 10.07
CA ILE A 114 7.19 -9.04 10.45
C ILE A 114 6.37 -9.52 9.27
N ASP A 115 5.43 -10.39 9.55
CA ASP A 115 4.47 -10.86 8.55
C ASP A 115 3.46 -9.77 8.18
N GLU A 116 3.07 -9.72 6.90
CA GLU A 116 2.07 -8.77 6.39
C GLU A 116 0.77 -8.72 7.22
N PRO A 117 0.17 -9.84 7.66
CA PRO A 117 -1.01 -9.81 8.52
C PRO A 117 -0.82 -9.05 9.84
N GLU A 118 0.40 -9.05 10.38
CA GLU A 118 0.70 -8.31 11.61
C GLU A 118 0.92 -6.82 11.35
N ILE A 119 1.49 -6.44 10.19
CA ILE A 119 1.66 -5.04 9.78
C ILE A 119 0.32 -4.40 9.44
N TYR A 120 -0.47 -5.07 8.60
CA TYR A 120 -1.71 -4.55 8.00
C TYR A 120 -2.98 -5.01 8.72
N GLY A 121 -2.86 -5.76 9.81
CA GLY A 121 -3.95 -6.13 10.70
C GLY A 121 -4.24 -5.07 11.77
N GLU A 122 -5.47 -5.09 12.30
CA GLU A 122 -5.89 -4.21 13.40
C GLU A 122 -5.06 -4.49 14.67
N ARG A 123 -4.37 -3.49 15.19
CA ARG A 123 -3.53 -3.59 16.39
C ARG A 123 -3.30 -2.24 17.06
N LEU A 124 -2.59 -2.22 18.17
CA LEU A 124 -2.05 -0.99 18.77
C LEU A 124 -0.90 -0.48 17.89
N ILE A 125 -1.13 0.62 17.14
CA ILE A 125 -0.15 1.17 16.19
C ILE A 125 0.64 2.35 16.75
N SER A 126 0.28 2.89 17.92
CA SER A 126 1.02 4.00 18.55
C SER A 126 2.18 3.55 19.44
N LEU A 127 2.32 2.24 19.74
CA LEU A 127 3.35 1.74 20.65
C LEU A 127 4.74 1.84 20.05
N ASN A 128 5.60 2.66 20.66
CA ASN A 128 7.02 2.78 20.33
C ASN A 128 7.86 3.08 21.59
N SER A 129 8.30 2.04 22.30
CA SER A 129 9.18 2.16 23.46
C SER A 129 10.60 2.66 23.10
N HIS A 130 10.93 2.69 21.81
CA HIS A 130 12.21 3.14 21.26
C HIS A 130 12.12 4.55 20.63
N ASP A 131 10.98 5.25 20.79
CA ASP A 131 10.86 6.63 20.34
C ASP A 131 11.81 7.56 21.08
N ARG A 132 12.24 8.62 20.42
CA ARG A 132 13.20 9.57 20.95
C ARG A 132 12.70 11.00 20.80
N HIS A 133 12.89 11.78 21.86
CA HIS A 133 12.59 13.20 21.85
C HIS A 133 13.29 13.92 20.69
N ASN A 134 12.53 14.70 19.90
CA ASN A 134 13.02 15.49 18.76
C ASN A 134 13.70 14.71 17.61
N ILE A 135 13.45 13.41 17.45
CA ILE A 135 14.02 12.61 16.34
C ILE A 135 12.89 12.00 15.49
N ALA A 136 12.42 12.75 14.51
CA ALA A 136 11.34 12.36 13.59
C ALA A 136 11.85 11.58 12.36
N LYS A 137 12.37 10.37 12.55
CA LYS A 137 12.87 9.50 11.45
C LYS A 137 12.20 8.13 11.41
N TYR A 138 11.61 7.71 12.50
CA TYR A 138 11.06 6.38 12.70
C TYR A 138 9.69 6.51 13.34
N TYR A 139 8.76 5.64 13.01
CA TYR A 139 7.37 5.79 13.39
C TYR A 139 6.78 4.54 14.04
N PRO A 140 5.80 4.68 14.96
CA PRO A 140 5.16 5.93 15.37
C PRO A 140 6.12 6.85 16.11
N HIS A 141 5.95 8.18 15.96
CA HIS A 141 6.75 9.21 16.61
C HIS A 141 5.85 10.25 17.26
N ALA A 142 6.11 10.56 18.53
CA ALA A 142 5.38 11.56 19.28
C ALA A 142 6.02 12.95 19.13
N VAL A 143 5.16 13.97 19.01
CA VAL A 143 5.56 15.39 18.95
C VAL A 143 4.65 16.20 19.85
N ALA A 144 5.17 17.22 20.52
CA ALA A 144 4.37 18.17 21.28
C ALA A 144 4.87 19.60 21.09
N ASN A 145 3.96 20.56 21.16
CA ASN A 145 4.34 21.97 21.06
C ASN A 145 4.95 22.55 22.35
N PHE A 146 4.96 21.76 23.42
CA PHE A 146 5.58 22.14 24.68
C PHE A 146 5.87 20.92 25.57
N VAL A 147 7.02 20.95 26.25
CA VAL A 147 7.44 19.99 27.27
C VAL A 147 7.81 20.71 28.55
N THR A 148 7.31 20.24 29.67
CA THR A 148 7.55 20.85 30.98
C THR A 148 9.04 20.84 31.32
N ARG A 149 9.68 22.03 31.42
CA ARG A 149 11.06 22.25 31.82
C ARG A 149 12.10 21.57 30.93
N GLU A 150 11.76 21.08 29.76
CA GLU A 150 12.62 20.21 28.95
C GLU A 150 13.19 19.04 29.79
N ASP A 151 12.35 18.51 30.70
CA ASP A 151 12.74 17.44 31.61
C ASP A 151 12.36 16.09 31.00
N PRO A 152 13.29 15.13 30.88
CA PRO A 152 13.03 13.80 30.34
C PRO A 152 11.84 13.07 30.96
N CYS A 153 11.51 13.30 32.24
CA CYS A 153 10.31 12.76 32.87
C CYS A 153 9.01 13.15 32.15
N PHE A 154 9.03 14.24 31.36
CA PHE A 154 7.85 14.85 30.75
C PHE A 154 7.92 14.92 29.20
N PHE A 155 8.87 14.22 28.58
CA PHE A 155 8.96 14.15 27.11
C PHE A 155 7.72 13.53 26.48
N GLU A 156 7.35 13.98 25.29
CA GLU A 156 6.22 13.49 24.50
C GLU A 156 6.31 11.99 24.20
N ARG A 157 7.51 11.46 23.99
CA ARG A 157 7.75 10.05 23.74
C ARG A 157 7.27 9.13 24.88
N ASN A 158 7.18 9.64 26.10
CA ASN A 158 6.76 8.88 27.26
C ASN A 158 5.31 8.43 27.18
N ALA A 159 4.48 9.11 26.38
CA ALA A 159 3.07 8.77 26.25
C ALA A 159 2.75 7.77 25.11
N ILE A 160 3.78 7.16 24.50
CA ILE A 160 3.64 6.07 23.52
C ILE A 160 4.56 4.87 23.80
N ASP A 161 5.19 4.81 24.96
CA ASP A 161 6.15 3.76 25.30
C ASP A 161 5.55 2.47 25.89
N GLY A 162 4.25 2.49 26.16
CA GLY A 162 3.50 1.33 26.69
C GLY A 162 3.40 1.27 28.21
N VAL A 163 3.89 2.29 28.92
CA VAL A 163 3.78 2.35 30.38
C VAL A 163 2.52 3.13 30.78
N ILE A 164 1.60 2.47 31.48
CA ILE A 164 0.31 3.05 31.90
C ILE A 164 0.22 3.33 33.41
N GLU A 165 1.31 3.22 34.16
CA GLU A 165 1.33 3.54 35.59
C GLU A 165 1.20 5.05 35.79
N ASN A 166 0.05 5.49 36.32
CA ASN A 166 -0.34 6.89 36.35
C ASN A 166 -0.74 7.42 37.73
N THR A 167 -0.51 6.65 38.80
CA THR A 167 -0.88 7.02 40.18
C THR A 167 0.17 7.86 40.90
N GLY A 168 1.20 8.30 40.19
CA GLY A 168 2.25 9.19 40.67
C GLY A 168 2.78 10.09 39.56
N HIS A 169 3.83 10.86 39.83
CA HIS A 169 4.54 11.69 38.86
C HIS A 169 6.04 11.70 39.11
N GLY A 170 6.82 11.94 38.07
CA GLY A 170 8.28 11.98 38.13
C GLY A 170 8.94 10.90 37.28
N PRO A 171 10.08 10.33 37.71
CA PRO A 171 10.78 9.29 36.97
C PRO A 171 9.95 8.00 36.81
N TYR A 172 10.40 7.14 35.88
CA TYR A 172 9.85 5.82 35.64
C TYR A 172 9.45 5.10 36.94
N PRO A 173 8.28 4.48 37.06
CA PRO A 173 7.27 4.27 36.01
C PRO A 173 6.20 5.38 35.88
N TYR A 174 6.35 6.51 36.55
CA TYR A 174 5.38 7.61 36.62
C TYR A 174 5.69 8.76 35.63
N HIS A 175 6.57 8.54 34.67
CA HIS A 175 6.86 9.50 33.61
C HIS A 175 5.66 9.65 32.67
N SER A 176 5.56 10.79 32.02
CA SER A 176 4.38 11.15 31.22
C SER A 176 4.74 12.28 30.25
N TRP A 177 3.85 12.65 29.32
CA TRP A 177 3.97 13.95 28.69
C TRP A 177 3.37 15.02 29.58
N GLY A 178 4.15 16.04 29.89
CA GLY A 178 3.76 17.18 30.71
C GLY A 178 3.70 18.48 29.91
N GLY A 179 2.51 19.00 29.63
CA GLY A 179 2.28 20.23 28.85
C GLY A 179 2.43 21.54 29.62
N GLY A 180 2.89 21.51 30.89
CA GLY A 180 3.03 22.71 31.72
C GLY A 180 1.72 23.36 32.11
N LEU A 181 1.76 24.68 32.30
CA LEU A 181 0.60 25.52 32.66
C LEU A 181 0.10 26.31 31.43
N ARG A 182 -0.18 25.61 30.33
CA ARG A 182 -0.60 26.21 29.06
C ARG A 182 -2.02 25.77 28.68
N GLU A 183 -2.72 26.59 27.91
CA GLU A 183 -4.05 26.31 27.36
C GLU A 183 -4.04 26.04 25.84
N ASP A 184 -2.91 26.30 25.17
CA ASP A 184 -2.69 26.13 23.73
C ASP A 184 -1.88 24.86 23.40
N LEU A 185 -2.12 23.80 24.18
CA LEU A 185 -1.38 22.56 24.04
C LEU A 185 -1.79 21.77 22.80
N GLU A 186 -0.78 21.14 22.18
CA GLU A 186 -0.94 20.20 21.09
C GLU A 186 0.01 19.01 21.33
N TYR A 187 -0.54 17.81 21.14
CA TYR A 187 0.23 16.55 21.21
C TYR A 187 -0.12 15.72 19.99
N GLU A 188 0.88 15.25 19.27
CA GLU A 188 0.71 14.54 18.02
C GLU A 188 1.43 13.18 18.06
N VAL A 189 0.82 12.17 17.40
CA VAL A 189 1.46 10.90 17.07
C VAL A 189 1.43 10.74 15.56
N HIS A 190 2.60 10.77 14.95
CA HIS A 190 2.81 10.59 13.52
C HIS A 190 3.11 9.14 13.20
N PHE A 191 2.58 8.64 12.08
CA PHE A 191 2.78 7.26 11.61
C PHE A 191 3.75 7.15 10.43
N GLY A 192 4.19 8.29 9.86
CA GLY A 192 5.11 8.36 8.73
C GLY A 192 4.53 7.94 7.39
N THR A 193 3.32 7.40 7.39
CA THR A 193 2.54 7.02 6.22
C THR A 193 1.05 6.98 6.60
N GLU A 194 0.16 6.84 5.62
CA GLU A 194 -1.28 6.73 5.87
C GLU A 194 -1.62 5.44 6.62
N VAL A 195 -2.42 5.55 7.66
CA VAL A 195 -2.97 4.46 8.48
C VAL A 195 -4.49 4.56 8.51
N GLU A 196 -5.18 3.46 8.80
CA GLU A 196 -6.60 3.45 9.12
C GLU A 196 -6.76 3.26 10.62
N VAL A 197 -7.34 4.24 11.30
CA VAL A 197 -7.53 4.28 12.76
C VAL A 197 -9.00 4.08 13.10
N SER A 198 -9.30 3.26 14.12
CA SER A 198 -10.66 2.93 14.56
C SER A 198 -10.94 3.38 16.00
N ARG A 199 -9.90 3.55 16.83
CA ARG A 199 -10.07 3.81 18.26
C ARG A 199 -8.86 4.54 18.85
N VAL A 200 -9.12 5.47 19.75
CA VAL A 200 -8.10 6.16 20.55
C VAL A 200 -8.45 6.04 22.03
N THR A 201 -7.50 5.60 22.86
CA THR A 201 -7.66 5.53 24.33
C THR A 201 -6.64 6.44 24.99
N ILE A 202 -7.10 7.31 25.89
CA ILE A 202 -6.33 8.35 26.57
C ILE A 202 -6.19 7.97 28.05
N PHE A 203 -4.96 7.84 28.54
CA PHE A 203 -4.64 7.64 29.95
C PHE A 203 -4.07 8.92 30.53
N LEU A 204 -4.83 9.58 31.38
CA LEU A 204 -4.36 10.79 32.09
C LEU A 204 -3.60 10.38 33.35
N ARG A 205 -2.69 11.23 33.79
CA ARG A 205 -2.11 11.09 35.12
C ARG A 205 -3.21 11.21 36.17
N ALA A 206 -3.19 10.34 37.19
CA ALA A 206 -4.20 10.21 38.22
C ALA A 206 -3.65 10.44 39.64
N ASP A 207 -2.65 11.30 39.76
CA ASP A 207 -2.01 11.68 41.04
C ASP A 207 -2.82 12.78 41.75
N PHE A 208 -4.12 12.49 41.97
CA PHE A 208 -5.03 13.36 42.68
C PHE A 208 -4.89 13.20 44.20
N PRO A 209 -4.96 14.28 44.99
CA PRO A 209 -5.37 15.68 44.67
C PRO A 209 -4.18 16.61 44.35
N HIS A 210 -2.96 16.13 44.12
CA HIS A 210 -1.80 16.99 43.91
C HIS A 210 -1.90 17.82 42.62
N ASP A 211 -2.44 17.22 41.55
CA ASP A 211 -2.57 17.83 40.24
C ASP A 211 -4.02 17.81 39.72
N THR A 212 -4.27 18.63 38.75
CA THR A 212 -5.51 18.62 37.97
C THR A 212 -5.39 17.75 36.74
N TYR A 213 -6.49 17.65 35.98
CA TYR A 213 -6.56 16.91 34.73
C TYR A 213 -7.26 17.71 33.64
N TRP A 214 -7.16 17.31 32.39
CA TRP A 214 -7.95 17.89 31.31
C TRP A 214 -9.37 17.30 31.33
N LYS A 215 -10.38 18.16 31.34
CA LYS A 215 -11.81 17.78 31.30
C LYS A 215 -12.30 17.51 29.89
N GLU A 216 -11.62 18.06 28.91
CA GLU A 216 -11.96 17.95 27.50
C GLU A 216 -10.68 17.93 26.68
N ALA A 217 -10.73 17.20 25.55
CA ALA A 217 -9.77 17.25 24.46
C ALA A 217 -10.47 16.91 23.15
N ASP A 218 -9.93 17.37 22.04
CA ASP A 218 -10.35 17.00 20.70
C ASP A 218 -9.31 16.04 20.10
N VAL A 219 -9.79 14.94 19.50
CA VAL A 219 -8.99 14.05 18.66
C VAL A 219 -9.11 14.55 17.23
N GLU A 220 -8.03 15.08 16.68
CA GLU A 220 -7.95 15.67 15.35
C GLU A 220 -7.19 14.73 14.41
N PHE A 221 -7.66 14.62 13.16
CA PHE A 221 -7.06 13.82 12.09
C PHE A 221 -6.33 14.70 11.08
N SER A 222 -5.48 14.12 10.24
CA SER A 222 -4.70 14.85 9.23
C SER A 222 -5.54 15.65 8.22
N ASP A 223 -6.82 15.30 8.03
CA ASP A 223 -7.77 16.04 7.19
C ASP A 223 -8.42 17.25 7.92
N GLY A 224 -8.03 17.51 9.17
CA GLY A 224 -8.56 18.59 10.03
C GLY A 224 -9.90 18.28 10.68
N THR A 225 -10.49 17.11 10.48
CA THR A 225 -11.70 16.72 11.20
C THR A 225 -11.39 16.39 12.66
N LYS A 226 -12.35 16.69 13.56
CA LYS A 226 -12.18 16.56 15.01
C LYS A 226 -13.31 15.78 15.65
N ILE A 227 -12.97 14.98 16.66
CA ILE A 227 -13.92 14.31 17.53
C ILE A 227 -13.70 14.84 18.95
N HIS A 228 -14.73 15.48 19.50
CA HIS A 228 -14.69 15.98 20.86
C HIS A 228 -14.82 14.86 21.89
N LYS A 229 -14.00 14.91 22.95
CA LYS A 229 -14.02 13.97 24.07
C LYS A 229 -14.08 14.71 25.40
N SER A 230 -15.15 14.47 26.16
CA SER A 230 -15.18 14.82 27.58
C SER A 230 -14.39 13.78 28.38
N LEU A 231 -13.51 14.25 29.25
CA LEU A 231 -12.61 13.47 30.07
C LEU A 231 -12.96 13.62 31.56
N ILE A 232 -12.69 12.59 32.33
CA ILE A 232 -12.88 12.57 33.79
C ILE A 232 -11.57 12.27 34.51
N GLY A 233 -11.49 12.64 35.80
CA GLY A 233 -10.36 12.30 36.67
C GLY A 233 -10.42 10.83 37.07
N THR A 234 -9.78 9.94 36.30
CA THR A 234 -9.68 8.51 36.58
C THR A 234 -8.30 8.00 36.17
N LYS A 235 -7.87 6.90 36.80
CA LYS A 235 -6.67 6.18 36.39
C LYS A 235 -6.88 5.30 35.15
N ASP A 236 -8.14 5.02 34.81
CA ASP A 236 -8.48 4.10 33.72
C ASP A 236 -8.43 4.81 32.36
N GLY A 237 -8.15 4.05 31.31
CA GLY A 237 -8.15 4.55 29.93
C GLY A 237 -9.54 5.01 29.49
N GLN A 238 -9.59 6.15 28.82
CA GLN A 238 -10.83 6.78 28.33
C GLN A 238 -10.88 6.71 26.81
N THR A 239 -11.75 5.85 26.29
CA THR A 239 -11.77 5.49 24.87
C THR A 239 -12.71 6.40 24.06
N VAL A 240 -12.27 6.74 22.84
CA VAL A 240 -13.06 7.32 21.75
C VAL A 240 -13.12 6.29 20.63
N GLU A 241 -14.31 5.78 20.32
CA GLU A 241 -14.56 4.88 19.20
C GLU A 241 -15.25 5.65 18.07
N PHE A 242 -14.88 5.35 16.83
CA PHE A 242 -15.43 5.98 15.62
C PHE A 242 -15.33 5.00 14.44
N GLU A 243 -16.06 5.29 13.37
CA GLU A 243 -15.90 4.55 12.12
C GLU A 243 -14.46 4.66 11.61
N PRO A 244 -13.86 3.57 11.13
CA PRO A 244 -12.46 3.56 10.69
C PRO A 244 -12.15 4.71 9.75
N LYS A 245 -11.07 5.44 10.04
CA LYS A 245 -10.70 6.65 9.34
C LYS A 245 -9.23 6.66 8.95
N LYS A 246 -8.97 7.04 7.69
CA LYS A 246 -7.61 7.20 7.17
C LYS A 246 -6.99 8.51 7.64
N THR A 247 -5.74 8.43 8.10
CA THR A 247 -4.98 9.58 8.59
C THR A 247 -3.48 9.27 8.57
N GLU A 248 -2.64 10.30 8.55
CA GLU A 248 -1.18 10.16 8.70
C GLU A 248 -0.72 10.44 10.14
N MET A 249 -1.59 11.06 10.95
CA MET A 249 -1.32 11.37 12.35
C MET A 249 -2.62 11.49 13.16
N ILE A 250 -2.51 11.34 14.47
CA ILE A 250 -3.53 11.72 15.44
C ILE A 250 -2.98 12.85 16.29
N LYS A 251 -3.77 13.92 16.45
CA LYS A 251 -3.43 15.09 17.25
C LYS A 251 -4.46 15.31 18.35
N LEU A 252 -4.00 15.50 19.56
CA LEU A 252 -4.82 15.96 20.67
C LEU A 252 -4.72 17.48 20.78
N THR A 253 -5.86 18.16 20.76
CA THR A 253 -5.97 19.61 20.82
C THR A 253 -7.15 20.03 21.69
N GLY A 254 -7.39 21.33 21.81
CA GLY A 254 -8.59 21.85 22.48
C GLY A 254 -8.69 21.50 23.98
N PHE A 255 -7.57 21.24 24.61
CA PHE A 255 -7.52 20.87 26.03
C PHE A 255 -8.19 21.91 26.93
N LYS A 256 -9.15 21.46 27.77
CA LYS A 256 -9.79 22.25 28.80
C LYS A 256 -9.43 21.69 30.17
N GLN A 257 -8.52 22.37 30.83
CA GLN A 257 -8.00 21.90 32.12
C GLN A 257 -9.00 22.21 33.27
N GLN A 258 -9.11 21.31 34.23
CA GLN A 258 -9.69 21.57 35.53
C GLN A 258 -8.84 22.65 36.21
N ARG A 259 -9.52 23.65 36.83
CA ARG A 259 -8.84 24.67 37.63
C ARG A 259 -8.91 24.33 39.12
N LEU A 260 -7.92 24.79 39.86
CA LEU A 260 -7.93 24.74 41.32
C LEU A 260 -9.04 25.66 41.89
N GLU A 261 -9.29 25.57 43.19
CA GLU A 261 -10.34 26.37 43.86
C GLU A 261 -10.09 27.90 43.73
N ASP A 262 -8.85 28.33 43.67
CA ASP A 262 -8.45 29.73 43.46
C ASP A 262 -8.49 30.18 41.99
N GLY A 263 -8.91 29.28 41.08
CA GLY A 263 -9.01 29.54 39.65
C GLY A 263 -7.70 29.37 38.88
N SER A 264 -6.58 29.02 39.52
CA SER A 264 -5.29 28.77 38.88
C SER A 264 -5.25 27.42 38.14
N LEU A 265 -4.30 27.30 37.23
CA LEU A 265 -3.95 26.02 36.57
C LEU A 265 -2.96 25.23 37.46
N SER A 266 -3.03 23.91 37.36
CA SER A 266 -2.00 23.01 37.89
C SER A 266 -1.50 22.09 36.78
N PHE A 267 -0.57 21.20 37.08
CA PHE A 267 0.09 20.35 36.07
C PHE A 267 -0.78 19.15 35.70
N ALA A 268 -1.50 19.22 34.60
CA ALA A 268 -2.10 18.05 33.97
C ALA A 268 -1.05 17.33 33.10
N ALA A 269 -1.18 16.01 32.93
CA ALA A 269 -0.26 15.23 32.12
C ALA A 269 -0.96 14.03 31.44
N LEU A 270 -0.39 13.61 30.30
CA LEU A 270 -0.78 12.43 29.54
C LEU A 270 0.20 11.30 29.85
N THR A 271 -0.27 10.25 30.48
CA THR A 271 0.58 9.07 30.75
C THR A 271 0.76 8.23 29.51
N GLN A 272 -0.35 7.93 28.80
CA GLN A 272 -0.30 7.10 27.60
C GLN A 272 -1.42 7.46 26.65
N ILE A 273 -1.16 7.37 25.35
CA ILE A 273 -2.17 7.34 24.30
C ILE A 273 -2.05 6.03 23.52
N GLU A 274 -3.11 5.25 23.48
CA GLU A 274 -3.18 4.04 22.68
C GLU A 274 -4.06 4.32 21.45
N ILE A 275 -3.49 4.15 20.27
CA ILE A 275 -4.18 4.32 18.99
C ILE A 275 -4.24 2.96 18.32
N TYR A 276 -5.46 2.46 18.09
CA TYR A 276 -5.72 1.19 17.45
C TYR A 276 -6.11 1.41 16.00
N GLY A 277 -5.56 0.58 15.14
CA GLY A 277 -5.75 0.65 13.71
C GLY A 277 -4.76 -0.25 12.98
N LYS A 278 -4.58 -0.01 11.70
CA LYS A 278 -3.66 -0.76 10.84
C LYS A 278 -2.93 0.19 9.90
N TYR A 279 -1.73 -0.17 9.52
CA TYR A 279 -1.06 0.44 8.39
C TYR A 279 -1.80 0.11 7.10
N ILE A 280 -1.82 1.04 6.17
CA ILE A 280 -2.40 0.80 4.85
C ILE A 280 -1.27 0.28 3.97
N LYS A 281 -1.47 -0.92 3.41
CA LYS A 281 -0.52 -1.45 2.44
C LYS A 281 -0.45 -0.46 1.29
N LYS A 282 0.71 0.17 1.09
CA LYS A 282 0.95 0.94 -0.14
C LYS A 282 0.76 -0.05 -1.29
N GLU A 283 -0.24 0.16 -2.12
CA GLU A 283 -0.35 -0.60 -3.35
C GLU A 283 0.92 -0.29 -4.14
N ASN A 284 1.67 -1.32 -4.42
CA ASN A 284 3.06 -1.33 -4.88
C ASN A 284 3.47 -0.09 -5.69
N GLU A 285 4.44 0.67 -5.20
CA GLU A 285 5.24 1.60 -6.00
C GLU A 285 6.17 0.83 -6.99
N GLY A 286 5.73 -0.28 -7.53
CA GLY A 286 6.47 -1.14 -8.41
C GLY A 286 5.54 -1.92 -9.31
N MET A 287 6.14 -2.74 -10.15
CA MET A 287 5.41 -3.65 -11.03
C MET A 287 5.12 -4.95 -10.26
N GLU A 288 3.84 -5.22 -9.96
CA GLU A 288 3.43 -6.52 -9.43
C GLU A 288 3.68 -7.60 -10.49
N VAL A 289 4.41 -8.65 -10.14
CA VAL A 289 4.71 -9.75 -11.05
C VAL A 289 3.87 -10.97 -10.69
N ARG A 290 3.19 -11.54 -11.68
CA ARG A 290 2.41 -12.78 -11.55
C ARG A 290 2.95 -13.86 -12.48
N ASP A 291 3.29 -15.01 -11.92
CA ASP A 291 3.72 -16.18 -12.70
C ASP A 291 2.56 -16.78 -13.51
N ALA A 292 2.89 -17.54 -14.54
CA ALA A 292 1.91 -18.23 -15.36
C ALA A 292 1.36 -19.46 -14.61
N SER A 293 0.07 -19.46 -14.29
CA SER A 293 -0.60 -20.57 -13.62
C SER A 293 -0.84 -21.75 -14.57
N ASN A 294 -0.57 -22.98 -14.10
CA ASN A 294 -0.82 -24.21 -14.85
C ASN A 294 -2.31 -24.59 -14.81
N ALA A 295 -2.95 -24.83 -15.96
CA ALA A 295 -4.36 -25.21 -16.05
C ALA A 295 -4.73 -26.41 -15.16
N LYS A 296 -3.83 -27.41 -15.02
CA LYS A 296 -4.08 -28.59 -14.17
C LYS A 296 -4.16 -28.30 -12.69
N ASP A 297 -3.55 -27.20 -12.24
CA ASP A 297 -3.53 -26.79 -10.82
C ASP A 297 -4.70 -25.85 -10.49
N VAL A 298 -5.09 -25.00 -11.44
CA VAL A 298 -6.14 -23.96 -11.26
C VAL A 298 -7.49 -24.56 -10.83
N LYS A 299 -7.83 -25.75 -11.26
CA LYS A 299 -9.07 -26.43 -10.82
C LYS A 299 -9.14 -26.67 -9.31
N TYR A 300 -8.01 -26.65 -8.60
CA TYR A 300 -7.93 -26.81 -7.14
C TYR A 300 -7.81 -25.49 -6.39
N TYR A 301 -7.75 -24.35 -7.09
CA TYR A 301 -7.62 -23.06 -6.45
C TYR A 301 -8.90 -22.70 -5.69
N THR A 302 -8.73 -22.15 -4.49
CA THR A 302 -9.79 -21.49 -3.75
C THR A 302 -10.22 -20.20 -4.47
N THR A 303 -11.31 -19.59 -4.05
CA THR A 303 -11.73 -18.28 -4.58
C THR A 303 -10.64 -17.22 -4.39
N ASP A 304 -10.03 -17.19 -3.21
CA ASP A 304 -8.95 -16.22 -2.92
C ASP A 304 -7.76 -16.42 -3.84
N ARG A 305 -7.31 -17.68 -4.03
CA ARG A 305 -6.20 -17.99 -4.92
C ARG A 305 -6.51 -17.65 -6.39
N LEU A 306 -7.75 -17.89 -6.87
CA LEU A 306 -8.16 -17.48 -8.21
C LEU A 306 -8.09 -15.96 -8.39
N ARG A 307 -8.54 -15.22 -7.37
CA ARG A 307 -8.48 -13.76 -7.39
C ARG A 307 -7.03 -13.26 -7.35
N GLU A 308 -6.18 -13.82 -6.51
CA GLU A 308 -4.76 -13.48 -6.42
C GLU A 308 -4.04 -13.65 -7.77
N GLU A 309 -4.31 -14.73 -8.48
CA GLU A 309 -3.63 -15.04 -9.75
C GLU A 309 -4.20 -14.28 -10.96
N PHE A 310 -5.51 -14.08 -11.03
CA PHE A 310 -6.15 -13.62 -12.26
C PHE A 310 -6.91 -12.30 -12.12
N HIS A 311 -7.38 -11.92 -10.93
CA HIS A 311 -8.15 -10.71 -10.72
C HIS A 311 -7.23 -9.52 -10.42
N ILE A 312 -7.52 -8.36 -11.02
CA ILE A 312 -6.80 -7.10 -10.78
C ILE A 312 -7.84 -6.06 -10.34
N ALA A 313 -7.83 -5.74 -9.06
CA ALA A 313 -8.61 -4.65 -8.49
C ALA A 313 -7.77 -3.37 -8.37
N ASN A 314 -8.41 -2.26 -8.04
CA ASN A 314 -7.78 -0.98 -7.69
C ASN A 314 -6.78 -0.46 -8.75
N LEU A 315 -7.13 -0.58 -10.03
CA LEU A 315 -6.30 -0.11 -11.12
C LEU A 315 -6.16 1.43 -11.17
N PHE A 316 -7.16 2.17 -10.69
CA PHE A 316 -7.22 3.63 -10.80
C PHE A 316 -7.16 4.28 -9.44
N THR A 317 -5.97 4.33 -8.84
CA THR A 317 -5.69 5.04 -7.61
C THR A 317 -5.20 6.45 -7.90
N LYS A 318 -5.54 7.40 -7.03
CA LYS A 318 -5.24 8.82 -7.20
C LYS A 318 -3.73 9.07 -7.28
N ASP A 319 -3.30 9.80 -8.30
CA ASP A 319 -1.93 10.22 -8.53
C ASP A 319 -0.91 9.07 -8.50
N ASN A 320 -1.32 7.86 -8.91
CA ASN A 320 -0.50 6.66 -8.89
C ASN A 320 -0.59 5.86 -10.19
N ILE A 321 0.40 4.99 -10.40
CA ILE A 321 0.50 4.02 -11.50
C ILE A 321 0.44 2.62 -10.90
N ARG A 322 -0.62 1.89 -11.19
CA ARG A 322 -0.75 0.47 -10.85
C ARG A 322 -0.31 -0.36 -12.05
N MET A 323 0.71 -1.22 -11.90
CA MET A 323 1.20 -2.12 -12.95
C MET A 323 1.15 -3.57 -12.49
N VAL A 324 0.59 -4.44 -13.33
CA VAL A 324 0.59 -5.90 -13.12
C VAL A 324 1.22 -6.57 -14.35
N TYR A 325 2.38 -7.17 -14.16
CA TYR A 325 3.11 -7.92 -15.17
C TYR A 325 2.80 -9.40 -15.04
N SER A 326 2.03 -9.94 -15.98
CA SER A 326 1.77 -11.38 -16.06
C SER A 326 2.81 -12.07 -16.93
N HIS A 327 3.38 -13.18 -16.46
CA HIS A 327 4.23 -14.05 -17.26
C HIS A 327 3.44 -14.85 -18.31
N THR A 328 2.11 -14.82 -18.28
CA THR A 328 1.27 -15.29 -19.40
C THR A 328 1.43 -14.32 -20.56
N ASP A 329 2.06 -14.76 -21.63
CA ASP A 329 2.44 -13.98 -22.82
C ASP A 329 3.13 -12.62 -22.54
N ARG A 330 3.60 -12.41 -21.30
CA ARG A 330 4.31 -11.22 -20.83
C ARG A 330 3.54 -9.91 -21.03
N ILE A 331 2.23 -9.94 -20.88
CA ILE A 331 1.39 -8.73 -20.89
C ILE A 331 1.60 -7.94 -19.61
N ILE A 332 1.57 -6.62 -19.71
CA ILE A 332 1.48 -5.72 -18.55
C ILE A 332 0.15 -4.99 -18.62
N VAL A 333 -0.61 -5.06 -17.54
CA VAL A 333 -1.87 -4.34 -17.35
C VAL A 333 -1.60 -3.14 -16.44
N ILE A 334 -2.00 -1.95 -16.87
CA ILE A 334 -1.68 -0.70 -16.18
C ILE A 334 -2.93 0.15 -16.05
N GLY A 335 -3.14 0.72 -14.87
CA GLY A 335 -4.10 1.77 -14.61
C GLY A 335 -3.43 3.01 -14.06
N MET A 336 -3.88 4.19 -14.49
CA MET A 336 -3.39 5.49 -14.04
C MET A 336 -4.54 6.47 -13.88
N MET A 337 -4.56 7.22 -12.78
CA MET A 337 -5.50 8.31 -12.53
C MET A 337 -4.75 9.55 -12.04
N PRO A 338 -4.06 10.30 -12.93
CA PRO A 338 -3.40 11.53 -12.56
C PRO A 338 -4.44 12.61 -12.21
N ILE A 339 -4.39 13.15 -10.99
CA ILE A 339 -5.27 14.24 -10.55
C ILE A 339 -4.49 15.54 -10.44
N LYS A 340 -3.48 15.56 -9.58
CA LYS A 340 -2.60 16.71 -9.34
C LYS A 340 -1.23 16.54 -9.96
N LEU A 341 -0.75 15.30 -10.05
CA LEU A 341 0.57 14.97 -10.57
C LEU A 341 0.50 14.60 -12.05
N GLU A 342 1.54 14.95 -12.79
CA GLU A 342 1.83 14.34 -14.09
C GLU A 342 2.59 13.04 -13.82
N LEU A 343 2.07 11.91 -14.32
CA LEU A 343 2.63 10.59 -14.10
C LEU A 343 3.52 10.17 -15.28
N THR A 344 4.72 9.67 -15.00
CA THR A 344 5.67 9.19 -16.02
C THR A 344 5.75 7.66 -15.97
N LEU A 345 5.62 7.00 -17.10
CA LEU A 345 5.70 5.54 -17.20
C LEU A 345 7.16 5.09 -17.31
N GLU A 346 7.65 4.42 -16.29
CA GLU A 346 9.01 3.91 -16.21
C GLU A 346 9.10 2.39 -16.38
N ALA A 347 10.26 1.88 -16.79
CA ALA A 347 10.45 0.46 -17.04
C ALA A 347 10.42 -0.41 -15.77
N GLY A 348 10.84 0.13 -14.64
CA GLY A 348 11.07 -0.65 -13.43
C GLY A 348 12.23 -1.65 -13.58
N LYS A 349 12.58 -2.32 -12.49
CA LYS A 349 13.65 -3.35 -12.49
C LYS A 349 13.26 -4.63 -13.23
N GLU A 350 11.96 -4.93 -13.30
CA GLU A 350 11.39 -6.15 -13.86
C GLU A 350 11.63 -6.26 -15.36
N LEU A 351 11.64 -5.15 -16.07
CA LEU A 351 11.86 -5.13 -17.51
C LEU A 351 13.35 -5.12 -17.90
N ALA A 352 14.25 -4.81 -16.96
CA ALA A 352 15.69 -4.64 -17.21
C ALA A 352 15.94 -3.83 -18.50
N ALA A 353 15.26 -2.67 -18.63
CA ALA A 353 15.26 -1.81 -19.80
C ALA A 353 15.55 -0.36 -19.37
N GLU A 354 16.15 0.44 -20.28
CA GLU A 354 16.44 1.86 -20.01
C GLU A 354 15.19 2.72 -19.99
N TYR A 355 14.16 2.32 -20.75
CA TYR A 355 12.84 2.97 -20.81
C TYR A 355 11.76 1.94 -21.15
N PHE A 356 10.51 2.22 -20.82
CA PHE A 356 9.41 1.23 -20.84
C PHE A 356 9.19 0.58 -22.21
N LEU A 357 9.20 1.34 -23.30
CA LEU A 357 8.97 0.83 -24.66
C LEU A 357 10.23 0.45 -25.41
N GLN A 358 11.36 0.19 -24.72
CA GLN A 358 12.59 -0.25 -25.38
C GLN A 358 12.41 -1.55 -26.18
N ARG A 359 11.57 -2.46 -25.71
CA ARG A 359 11.27 -3.78 -26.30
C ARG A 359 9.78 -4.12 -26.27
N ARG A 360 8.93 -3.11 -26.15
CA ARG A 360 7.48 -3.29 -25.96
C ARG A 360 6.68 -2.29 -26.80
N GLU A 361 5.44 -2.64 -27.07
CA GLU A 361 4.40 -1.76 -27.60
C GLU A 361 3.30 -1.57 -26.57
N LEU A 362 2.48 -0.54 -26.71
CA LEU A 362 1.47 -0.15 -25.77
C LEU A 362 0.17 0.25 -26.45
N GLY A 363 -0.96 -0.19 -25.91
CA GLY A 363 -2.29 0.32 -26.20
C GLY A 363 -2.89 0.99 -24.97
N CYS A 364 -3.54 2.12 -25.17
CA CYS A 364 -4.20 2.88 -24.12
C CYS A 364 -5.64 3.23 -24.55
N ILE A 365 -6.61 3.15 -23.62
CA ILE A 365 -7.95 3.74 -23.77
C ILE A 365 -8.21 4.61 -22.54
N ASN A 366 -8.60 5.86 -22.75
CA ASN A 366 -9.01 6.75 -21.67
C ASN A 366 -10.48 6.48 -21.31
N ILE A 367 -10.74 6.01 -20.10
CA ILE A 367 -12.10 5.70 -19.60
C ILE A 367 -12.64 6.75 -18.62
N GLY A 368 -11.83 7.77 -18.28
CA GLY A 368 -12.20 8.87 -17.38
C GLY A 368 -12.53 10.16 -18.12
N GLY A 369 -12.34 11.28 -17.45
CA GLY A 369 -12.46 12.62 -18.02
C GLY A 369 -11.38 12.95 -19.06
N PRO A 370 -11.34 14.19 -19.60
CA PRO A 370 -10.35 14.57 -20.59
C PRO A 370 -8.93 14.61 -20.02
N GLY A 371 -7.97 14.12 -20.78
CA GLY A 371 -6.56 14.08 -20.39
C GLY A 371 -5.61 14.28 -21.56
N VAL A 372 -4.32 14.15 -21.26
CA VAL A 372 -3.22 14.32 -22.22
C VAL A 372 -2.21 13.20 -22.03
N ILE A 373 -1.72 12.66 -23.14
CA ILE A 373 -0.53 11.81 -23.18
C ILE A 373 0.56 12.57 -23.93
N THR A 374 1.72 12.78 -23.31
CA THR A 374 2.90 13.36 -23.96
C THR A 374 3.89 12.24 -24.28
N ILE A 375 4.26 12.07 -25.53
CA ILE A 375 5.15 11.02 -26.03
C ILE A 375 6.34 11.69 -26.70
N ASP A 376 7.54 11.56 -26.14
CA ASP A 376 8.77 12.18 -26.63
C ASP A 376 8.58 13.67 -26.97
N GLY A 377 7.87 14.42 -26.10
CA GLY A 377 7.55 15.84 -26.25
C GLY A 377 6.35 16.14 -27.15
N THR A 378 5.78 15.18 -27.86
CA THR A 378 4.56 15.37 -28.67
C THR A 378 3.32 15.17 -27.80
N VAL A 379 2.42 16.16 -27.81
CA VAL A 379 1.22 16.18 -26.96
C VAL A 379 0.01 15.64 -27.71
N TYR A 380 -0.72 14.71 -27.11
CA TYR A 380 -1.95 14.11 -27.62
C TYR A 380 -3.08 14.32 -26.61
N GLU A 381 -4.09 15.09 -26.96
CA GLU A 381 -5.32 15.17 -26.16
C GLU A 381 -6.10 13.87 -26.25
N MET A 382 -6.60 13.38 -25.12
CA MET A 382 -7.33 12.11 -24.98
C MET A 382 -8.68 12.38 -24.33
N ASN A 383 -9.74 12.46 -25.14
CA ASN A 383 -11.10 12.53 -24.63
C ASN A 383 -11.55 11.17 -24.08
N PRO A 384 -12.66 11.11 -23.30
CA PRO A 384 -13.28 9.85 -22.91
C PRO A 384 -13.50 8.92 -24.11
N ARG A 385 -13.06 7.66 -23.98
CA ARG A 385 -13.10 6.62 -25.01
C ARG A 385 -12.11 6.80 -26.19
N ASP A 386 -11.26 7.83 -26.20
CA ASP A 386 -10.17 7.87 -27.16
C ASP A 386 -9.15 6.77 -26.88
N GLY A 387 -8.62 6.16 -27.94
CA GLY A 387 -7.56 5.17 -27.90
C GLY A 387 -6.23 5.73 -28.40
N MET A 388 -5.14 5.10 -28.00
CA MET A 388 -3.77 5.40 -28.41
C MET A 388 -3.00 4.09 -28.59
N TYR A 389 -2.29 3.97 -29.68
CA TYR A 389 -1.24 2.97 -29.85
C TYR A 389 0.12 3.67 -29.84
N VAL A 390 1.08 3.13 -29.09
CA VAL A 390 2.46 3.62 -29.05
C VAL A 390 3.40 2.48 -29.37
N GLY A 391 4.15 2.60 -30.44
CA GLY A 391 5.10 1.59 -30.90
C GLY A 391 6.38 1.56 -30.06
N MET A 392 7.14 0.47 -30.22
CA MET A 392 8.47 0.30 -29.66
C MET A 392 9.38 1.47 -30.04
N GLY A 393 10.31 1.85 -29.16
CA GLY A 393 11.34 2.88 -29.40
C GLY A 393 11.02 4.26 -28.82
N ASN A 394 9.76 4.57 -28.50
CA ASN A 394 9.40 5.81 -27.80
C ASN A 394 9.91 5.76 -26.35
N LYS A 395 10.58 6.82 -25.89
CA LYS A 395 11.35 6.82 -24.64
C LYS A 395 10.60 7.37 -23.45
N GLU A 396 9.96 8.51 -23.61
CA GLU A 396 9.27 9.21 -22.52
C GLU A 396 7.77 9.23 -22.76
N LEU A 397 7.00 8.73 -21.79
CA LEU A 397 5.54 8.78 -21.81
C LEU A 397 5.05 9.41 -20.51
N LYS A 398 4.33 10.53 -20.64
CA LYS A 398 3.74 11.27 -19.52
C LYS A 398 2.23 11.37 -19.67
N PHE A 399 1.53 11.31 -18.55
CA PHE A 399 0.07 11.26 -18.47
C PHE A 399 -0.44 12.33 -17.52
N LYS A 400 -1.45 13.09 -17.94
CA LYS A 400 -2.03 14.18 -17.14
C LYS A 400 -3.53 14.30 -17.37
N SER A 401 -4.29 14.61 -16.32
CA SER A 401 -5.69 15.05 -16.45
C SER A 401 -5.76 16.54 -16.81
N LEU A 402 -6.80 16.92 -17.55
CA LEU A 402 -7.11 18.32 -17.83
C LEU A 402 -8.08 18.93 -16.82
N ASP A 403 -8.78 18.10 -16.05
CA ASP A 403 -9.72 18.53 -15.02
C ASP A 403 -9.56 17.65 -13.77
N GLU A 404 -9.13 18.24 -12.65
CA GLU A 404 -8.96 17.54 -11.38
C GLU A 404 -10.28 17.01 -10.80
N LYS A 405 -11.41 17.64 -11.12
CA LYS A 405 -12.74 17.23 -10.62
C LYS A 405 -13.34 16.09 -11.45
N ASN A 406 -12.87 15.92 -12.68
CA ASN A 406 -13.23 14.84 -13.58
C ASN A 406 -11.93 14.29 -14.21
N PRO A 407 -11.12 13.55 -13.43
CA PRO A 407 -9.80 13.13 -13.88
C PRO A 407 -9.88 12.10 -15.01
N ALA A 408 -8.86 12.12 -15.86
CA ALA A 408 -8.64 11.07 -16.83
C ALA A 408 -8.27 9.76 -16.11
N LYS A 409 -8.70 8.63 -16.67
CA LYS A 409 -8.33 7.28 -16.25
C LYS A 409 -7.79 6.55 -17.47
N PHE A 410 -6.49 6.35 -17.50
CA PHE A 410 -5.82 5.68 -18.61
C PHE A 410 -5.69 4.19 -18.30
N TYR A 411 -6.48 3.37 -19.00
CA TYR A 411 -6.31 1.92 -19.02
C TYR A 411 -5.32 1.55 -20.12
N ILE A 412 -4.26 0.87 -19.76
CA ILE A 412 -3.14 0.57 -20.63
C ILE A 412 -2.82 -0.92 -20.59
N THR A 413 -2.54 -1.50 -21.75
CA THR A 413 -1.92 -2.82 -21.87
C THR A 413 -0.67 -2.74 -22.73
N SER A 414 0.35 -3.49 -22.36
CA SER A 414 1.61 -3.53 -23.08
C SER A 414 2.06 -4.94 -23.35
N CYS A 415 2.57 -5.20 -24.57
CA CYS A 415 3.09 -6.47 -25.02
C CYS A 415 4.54 -6.36 -25.48
N PRO A 416 5.33 -7.45 -25.51
CA PRO A 416 6.64 -7.47 -26.18
C PRO A 416 6.52 -7.08 -27.65
N ALA A 417 7.48 -6.33 -28.16
CA ALA A 417 7.52 -5.90 -29.56
C ALA A 417 8.87 -6.26 -30.20
N HIS A 418 8.83 -6.61 -31.46
CA HIS A 418 10.00 -6.99 -32.27
C HIS A 418 10.24 -6.02 -33.44
N LYS A 419 9.34 -5.03 -33.58
CA LYS A 419 9.40 -4.04 -34.66
C LYS A 419 8.77 -2.72 -34.21
N GLU A 420 9.32 -1.64 -34.70
CA GLU A 420 8.76 -0.30 -34.52
C GLU A 420 7.58 -0.06 -35.48
N TYR A 421 6.48 0.44 -34.94
CA TYR A 421 5.34 0.93 -35.68
C TYR A 421 5.00 2.35 -35.21
N PRO A 422 4.44 3.20 -36.09
CA PRO A 422 4.10 4.58 -35.76
C PRO A 422 3.10 4.67 -34.59
N THR A 423 3.24 5.70 -33.76
CA THR A 423 2.22 6.10 -32.78
C THR A 423 0.95 6.57 -33.50
N VAL A 424 -0.22 6.06 -33.08
CA VAL A 424 -1.52 6.36 -33.67
C VAL A 424 -2.54 6.67 -32.58
N LYS A 425 -3.10 7.87 -32.62
CA LYS A 425 -4.31 8.21 -31.85
C LYS A 425 -5.55 7.74 -32.61
N ILE A 426 -6.47 7.07 -31.90
CA ILE A 426 -7.69 6.51 -32.45
C ILE A 426 -8.88 7.11 -31.70
N ASP A 427 -9.53 8.09 -32.33
CA ASP A 427 -10.80 8.62 -31.87
C ASP A 427 -11.87 7.51 -31.94
N ILE A 428 -12.74 7.38 -30.93
CA ILE A 428 -13.79 6.35 -30.91
C ILE A 428 -14.71 6.42 -32.14
N THR A 429 -14.92 7.59 -32.72
CA THR A 429 -15.73 7.74 -33.95
C THR A 429 -15.06 7.11 -35.17
N LYS A 430 -13.74 6.94 -35.13
CA LYS A 430 -12.91 6.32 -36.18
C LYS A 430 -12.58 4.86 -35.92
N ALA A 431 -12.88 4.34 -34.72
CA ALA A 431 -12.74 2.92 -34.44
C ALA A 431 -13.65 2.11 -35.37
N ARG A 432 -13.16 0.94 -35.81
CA ARG A 432 -13.96 0.04 -36.63
C ARG A 432 -15.08 -0.58 -35.78
N LYS A 433 -16.34 -0.31 -36.12
CA LYS A 433 -17.52 -0.78 -35.40
C LYS A 433 -18.05 -2.06 -36.00
N VAL A 434 -18.18 -3.11 -35.18
CA VAL A 434 -18.74 -4.40 -35.57
C VAL A 434 -19.95 -4.71 -34.69
N PRO A 435 -21.19 -4.54 -35.19
CA PRO A 435 -22.39 -4.97 -34.47
C PRO A 435 -22.44 -6.50 -34.38
N CYS A 436 -22.75 -7.02 -33.20
CA CYS A 436 -22.79 -8.46 -32.91
C CYS A 436 -23.98 -8.82 -32.02
N GLY A 437 -24.44 -10.07 -32.14
CA GLY A 437 -25.48 -10.67 -31.30
C GLY A 437 -26.88 -10.18 -31.57
N SER A 438 -27.82 -10.62 -30.74
CA SER A 438 -29.24 -10.26 -30.80
C SER A 438 -29.80 -9.99 -29.40
N VAL A 439 -30.98 -9.35 -29.35
CA VAL A 439 -31.72 -9.15 -28.08
C VAL A 439 -32.24 -10.48 -27.57
N GLU A 440 -32.66 -11.36 -28.45
CA GLU A 440 -33.19 -12.70 -28.14
C GLU A 440 -32.15 -13.57 -27.43
N ASP A 441 -30.86 -13.41 -27.82
CA ASP A 441 -29.75 -14.14 -27.21
C ASP A 441 -29.15 -13.37 -26.01
N CYS A 442 -29.74 -12.24 -25.61
CA CYS A 442 -29.25 -11.37 -24.52
C CYS A 442 -27.80 -10.92 -24.66
N ASN A 443 -27.28 -10.78 -25.89
CA ASN A 443 -25.88 -10.51 -26.19
C ASN A 443 -25.66 -9.45 -27.28
N LYS A 444 -26.67 -8.63 -27.58
CA LYS A 444 -26.57 -7.55 -28.57
C LYS A 444 -25.57 -6.51 -28.11
N ARG A 445 -24.55 -6.24 -28.92
CA ARG A 445 -23.42 -5.39 -28.58
C ARG A 445 -22.73 -4.78 -29.80
N VAL A 446 -21.92 -3.77 -29.55
CA VAL A 446 -21.02 -3.18 -30.56
C VAL A 446 -19.58 -3.40 -30.11
N ILE A 447 -18.77 -3.99 -30.97
CA ILE A 447 -17.33 -4.13 -30.78
C ILE A 447 -16.65 -2.96 -31.49
N ASN A 448 -16.01 -2.08 -30.74
CA ASN A 448 -15.19 -0.99 -31.26
C ASN A 448 -13.74 -1.47 -31.28
N GLN A 449 -13.22 -1.77 -32.46
CA GLN A 449 -11.84 -2.24 -32.68
C GLN A 449 -10.91 -1.05 -32.82
N TYR A 450 -9.97 -0.90 -31.91
CA TYR A 450 -8.95 0.15 -31.91
C TYR A 450 -7.65 -0.35 -32.48
N ILE A 451 -6.99 -1.28 -31.82
CA ILE A 451 -5.75 -1.91 -32.28
C ILE A 451 -6.14 -3.29 -32.81
N HIS A 452 -6.22 -3.38 -34.13
CA HIS A 452 -6.71 -4.58 -34.80
C HIS A 452 -6.09 -4.66 -36.21
N PRO A 453 -5.75 -5.84 -36.75
CA PRO A 453 -5.09 -5.97 -38.06
C PRO A 453 -5.78 -5.24 -39.21
N GLU A 454 -7.12 -5.11 -39.18
CA GLU A 454 -7.89 -4.35 -40.18
C GLU A 454 -7.94 -2.84 -39.94
N VAL A 455 -7.43 -2.35 -38.81
CA VAL A 455 -7.39 -0.92 -38.47
C VAL A 455 -5.96 -0.40 -38.59
N MET A 456 -5.00 -1.11 -37.99
CA MET A 456 -3.60 -0.71 -37.95
C MET A 456 -2.68 -1.93 -37.70
N LYS A 457 -1.38 -1.75 -37.90
CA LYS A 457 -0.38 -2.77 -37.63
C LYS A 457 0.17 -2.62 -36.21
N SER A 458 0.28 -3.74 -35.49
CA SER A 458 0.96 -3.92 -34.21
C SER A 458 1.85 -5.15 -34.27
N CYS A 459 2.67 -5.40 -33.25
CA CYS A 459 3.46 -6.64 -33.17
C CYS A 459 2.62 -7.80 -32.64
N GLN A 460 2.12 -7.67 -31.41
CA GLN A 460 1.38 -8.71 -30.69
C GLN A 460 0.06 -8.20 -30.09
N LEU A 461 -0.05 -6.89 -29.91
CA LEU A 461 -1.18 -6.28 -29.22
C LEU A 461 -2.40 -6.16 -30.14
N ALA A 462 -3.54 -6.67 -29.67
CA ALA A 462 -4.85 -6.28 -30.18
C ALA A 462 -5.71 -5.75 -29.02
N MET A 463 -6.50 -4.68 -29.24
CA MET A 463 -7.26 -4.03 -28.18
C MET A 463 -8.53 -3.37 -28.75
N GLY A 464 -9.62 -3.48 -28.00
CA GLY A 464 -10.89 -2.84 -28.34
C GLY A 464 -11.82 -2.69 -27.15
N LEU A 465 -12.91 -1.97 -27.38
CA LEU A 465 -13.98 -1.72 -26.42
C LEU A 465 -15.28 -2.33 -26.93
N THR A 466 -15.91 -3.18 -26.14
CA THR A 466 -17.22 -3.74 -26.42
C THR A 466 -18.27 -3.13 -25.49
N GLU A 467 -19.36 -2.63 -26.07
CA GLU A 467 -20.47 -2.01 -25.36
C GLU A 467 -21.74 -2.84 -25.58
N LEU A 468 -22.30 -3.38 -24.47
CA LEU A 468 -23.55 -4.14 -24.51
C LEU A 468 -24.74 -3.19 -24.55
N GLU A 469 -25.71 -3.45 -25.44
CA GLU A 469 -26.96 -2.69 -25.48
C GLU A 469 -27.85 -3.01 -24.27
N VAL A 470 -28.73 -2.06 -23.92
CA VAL A 470 -29.72 -2.25 -22.84
C VAL A 470 -30.55 -3.51 -23.10
N GLY A 471 -30.67 -4.36 -22.09
CA GLY A 471 -31.35 -5.66 -22.19
C GLY A 471 -30.43 -6.83 -22.55
N SER A 472 -29.16 -6.55 -22.83
CA SER A 472 -28.14 -7.58 -23.07
C SER A 472 -27.17 -7.64 -21.89
N ASN A 473 -26.82 -8.85 -21.46
CA ASN A 473 -25.97 -9.07 -20.30
C ASN A 473 -24.90 -10.14 -20.50
N TRP A 474 -24.83 -10.78 -21.68
CA TRP A 474 -23.81 -11.74 -22.04
C TRP A 474 -22.79 -11.18 -23.01
N ASN A 475 -21.50 -11.42 -22.76
CA ASN A 475 -20.44 -11.26 -23.75
C ASN A 475 -19.76 -12.59 -24.04
N THR A 476 -19.19 -12.70 -25.24
CA THR A 476 -18.37 -13.85 -25.66
C THR A 476 -19.09 -15.18 -25.42
N MET A 477 -20.33 -15.26 -25.91
CA MET A 477 -21.10 -16.49 -25.99
C MET A 477 -21.48 -16.78 -27.46
N PRO A 478 -21.23 -18.00 -27.96
CA PRO A 478 -20.55 -19.14 -27.33
C PRO A 478 -19.13 -18.83 -26.87
N SER A 479 -18.71 -19.50 -25.79
CA SER A 479 -17.35 -19.36 -25.27
C SER A 479 -16.33 -19.94 -26.26
N HIS A 480 -15.09 -19.49 -26.15
CA HIS A 480 -13.98 -20.03 -26.93
C HIS A 480 -12.68 -19.97 -26.12
N THR A 481 -11.69 -20.69 -26.62
CA THR A 481 -10.28 -20.59 -26.21
C THR A 481 -9.45 -20.23 -27.43
N HIS A 482 -8.18 -19.90 -27.26
CA HIS A 482 -7.21 -19.76 -28.34
C HIS A 482 -5.80 -20.05 -27.86
N ASP A 483 -5.17 -21.06 -28.43
CA ASP A 483 -3.87 -21.59 -27.99
C ASP A 483 -2.70 -20.61 -28.17
N ARG A 484 -2.83 -19.64 -29.06
CA ARG A 484 -1.71 -18.77 -29.49
C ARG A 484 -1.65 -17.41 -28.82
N ARG A 485 -2.59 -17.08 -27.95
CA ARG A 485 -2.64 -15.77 -27.27
C ARG A 485 -3.46 -15.84 -26.00
N MET A 486 -3.14 -14.96 -25.08
CA MET A 486 -3.92 -14.70 -23.88
C MET A 486 -4.84 -13.49 -24.09
N GLU A 487 -5.77 -13.26 -23.18
CA GLU A 487 -6.65 -12.09 -23.16
C GLU A 487 -6.82 -11.49 -21.76
N VAL A 488 -7.00 -10.18 -21.68
CA VAL A 488 -7.37 -9.46 -20.44
C VAL A 488 -8.66 -8.68 -20.70
N TYR A 489 -9.62 -8.79 -19.79
CA TYR A 489 -10.82 -7.95 -19.78
C TYR A 489 -10.75 -6.93 -18.65
N LEU A 490 -11.06 -5.67 -18.94
CA LEU A 490 -11.43 -4.65 -17.95
C LEU A 490 -12.93 -4.38 -18.07
N TYR A 491 -13.68 -4.58 -16.99
CA TYR A 491 -15.11 -4.30 -16.93
C TYR A 491 -15.38 -2.88 -16.48
N LEU A 492 -16.33 -2.19 -17.12
CA LEU A 492 -16.65 -0.79 -16.85
C LEU A 492 -18.14 -0.47 -17.16
N ASP A 493 -18.55 0.76 -16.86
CA ASP A 493 -19.92 1.26 -17.01
C ASP A 493 -20.93 0.50 -16.12
N MET A 494 -20.51 0.14 -14.92
CA MET A 494 -21.31 -0.57 -13.93
C MET A 494 -21.58 0.31 -12.71
N GLY A 495 -22.75 0.18 -12.14
CA GLY A 495 -23.08 0.83 -10.86
C GLY A 495 -22.44 0.11 -9.66
N ALA A 496 -22.45 0.75 -8.49
CA ALA A 496 -21.85 0.20 -7.27
C ALA A 496 -22.44 -1.16 -6.82
N ASN A 497 -23.67 -1.49 -7.20
CA ASN A 497 -24.34 -2.75 -6.87
C ASN A 497 -24.39 -3.72 -8.06
N ASP A 498 -23.77 -3.38 -9.19
CA ASP A 498 -23.71 -4.25 -10.35
C ASP A 498 -22.48 -5.16 -10.29
N ALA A 499 -22.58 -6.33 -10.86
CA ALA A 499 -21.49 -7.29 -10.96
C ALA A 499 -21.53 -8.04 -12.30
N VAL A 500 -20.35 -8.49 -12.73
CA VAL A 500 -20.20 -9.45 -13.83
C VAL A 500 -19.57 -10.73 -13.28
N PHE A 501 -20.18 -11.86 -13.57
CA PHE A 501 -19.59 -13.17 -13.32
C PHE A 501 -18.71 -13.52 -14.54
N HIS A 502 -17.42 -13.29 -14.40
CA HIS A 502 -16.44 -13.67 -15.42
C HIS A 502 -16.18 -15.17 -15.34
N MET A 503 -16.59 -15.89 -16.35
CA MET A 503 -16.38 -17.33 -16.45
C MET A 503 -15.00 -17.61 -17.03
N MET A 504 -14.25 -18.47 -16.36
CA MET A 504 -12.89 -18.85 -16.71
C MET A 504 -12.66 -20.35 -16.46
N GLY A 505 -11.45 -20.83 -16.71
CA GLY A 505 -11.06 -22.23 -16.56
C GLY A 505 -11.10 -23.01 -17.86
N GLU A 506 -10.71 -24.28 -17.81
CA GLU A 506 -10.89 -25.18 -18.95
C GLU A 506 -12.40 -25.41 -19.22
N PRO A 507 -12.83 -25.64 -20.46
CA PRO A 507 -14.26 -25.78 -20.79
C PRO A 507 -15.02 -26.80 -19.97
N LYS A 508 -14.35 -27.87 -19.51
CA LYS A 508 -14.95 -28.95 -18.69
C LYS A 508 -14.71 -28.79 -17.18
N GLU A 509 -14.09 -27.69 -16.78
CA GLU A 509 -13.78 -27.37 -15.38
C GLU A 509 -13.94 -25.85 -15.17
N THR A 510 -15.17 -25.37 -15.44
CA THR A 510 -15.42 -23.92 -15.39
C THR A 510 -15.42 -23.38 -13.97
N ARG A 511 -14.86 -22.21 -13.83
CA ARG A 511 -14.80 -21.40 -12.60
C ARG A 511 -15.35 -20.01 -12.91
N HIS A 512 -15.52 -19.18 -11.90
CA HIS A 512 -15.87 -17.77 -12.10
C HIS A 512 -15.18 -16.86 -11.10
N ILE A 513 -15.02 -15.60 -11.49
CA ILE A 513 -14.61 -14.49 -10.64
C ILE A 513 -15.69 -13.43 -10.70
N VAL A 514 -16.17 -12.96 -9.55
CA VAL A 514 -17.10 -11.83 -9.49
C VAL A 514 -16.31 -10.55 -9.70
N MET A 515 -16.67 -9.79 -10.74
CA MET A 515 -16.00 -8.56 -11.16
C MET A 515 -16.90 -7.36 -10.88
N HIS A 516 -16.29 -6.27 -10.44
CA HIS A 516 -16.95 -4.98 -10.26
C HIS A 516 -16.41 -3.92 -11.23
N ASN A 517 -16.94 -2.71 -11.12
CA ASN A 517 -16.57 -1.62 -12.02
C ASN A 517 -15.07 -1.30 -11.94
N GLU A 518 -14.44 -1.15 -13.10
CA GLU A 518 -13.02 -0.81 -13.25
C GLU A 518 -12.04 -1.87 -12.73
N GLU A 519 -12.48 -3.13 -12.66
CA GLU A 519 -11.64 -4.29 -12.33
C GLU A 519 -11.29 -5.07 -13.60
N ALA A 520 -10.06 -5.62 -13.63
CA ALA A 520 -9.57 -6.43 -14.74
C ALA A 520 -9.37 -7.90 -14.36
N VAL A 521 -9.38 -8.76 -15.37
CA VAL A 521 -9.14 -10.20 -15.20
C VAL A 521 -8.25 -10.73 -16.32
N ILE A 522 -7.25 -11.52 -15.95
CA ILE A 522 -6.32 -12.20 -16.85
C ILE A 522 -6.92 -13.55 -17.26
N SER A 523 -7.00 -13.81 -18.56
CA SER A 523 -7.48 -15.06 -19.13
C SER A 523 -6.36 -15.72 -19.95
N PRO A 524 -5.67 -16.76 -19.41
CA PRO A 524 -4.68 -17.52 -20.14
C PRO A 524 -5.27 -18.20 -21.40
N SER A 525 -4.43 -18.57 -22.34
CA SER A 525 -4.83 -19.17 -23.62
C SER A 525 -5.74 -20.42 -23.48
N TRP A 526 -5.49 -21.24 -22.46
CA TRP A 526 -6.29 -22.45 -22.16
C TRP A 526 -7.64 -22.16 -21.50
N SER A 527 -7.89 -20.93 -21.05
CA SER A 527 -9.09 -20.55 -20.31
C SER A 527 -10.17 -20.01 -21.25
N ILE A 528 -11.40 -20.42 -21.05
CA ILE A 528 -12.54 -19.67 -21.59
C ILE A 528 -12.55 -18.27 -20.94
N HIS A 529 -13.18 -17.32 -21.61
CA HIS A 529 -13.37 -15.95 -21.15
C HIS A 529 -14.73 -15.43 -21.60
N SER A 530 -15.71 -15.57 -20.75
CA SER A 530 -17.08 -15.11 -20.98
C SER A 530 -17.56 -14.34 -19.76
N GLY A 531 -18.57 -13.49 -19.92
CA GLY A 531 -19.13 -12.76 -18.79
C GLY A 531 -20.64 -12.66 -18.86
N VAL A 532 -21.30 -12.75 -17.70
CA VAL A 532 -22.71 -12.42 -17.55
C VAL A 532 -22.90 -11.41 -16.45
N GLY A 533 -23.49 -10.28 -16.79
CA GLY A 533 -23.74 -9.18 -15.87
C GLY A 533 -25.11 -9.21 -15.23
N THR A 534 -25.24 -8.59 -14.06
CA THR A 534 -26.54 -8.30 -13.44
C THR A 534 -27.32 -7.24 -14.24
N LYS A 535 -26.61 -6.52 -15.12
CA LYS A 535 -27.12 -5.47 -16.02
C LYS A 535 -26.24 -5.43 -17.27
N ASN A 536 -26.57 -4.61 -18.27
CA ASN A 536 -25.66 -4.30 -19.37
C ASN A 536 -24.43 -3.53 -18.86
N TYR A 537 -23.30 -3.75 -19.48
CA TYR A 537 -22.00 -3.18 -19.13
C TYR A 537 -21.14 -3.03 -20.38
N SER A 538 -20.00 -2.40 -20.21
CA SER A 538 -18.96 -2.36 -21.25
C SER A 538 -17.71 -3.10 -20.75
N PHE A 539 -16.86 -3.54 -21.67
CA PHE A 539 -15.56 -4.10 -21.31
C PHE A 539 -14.51 -3.78 -22.39
N ILE A 540 -13.30 -3.51 -21.93
CA ILE A 540 -12.13 -3.43 -22.80
C ILE A 540 -11.48 -4.80 -22.81
N TRP A 541 -11.25 -5.32 -24.01
CA TRP A 541 -10.48 -6.52 -24.23
C TRP A 541 -9.12 -6.16 -24.81
N ALA A 542 -8.08 -6.85 -24.37
CA ALA A 542 -6.72 -6.74 -24.89
C ALA A 542 -6.09 -8.14 -24.97
N MET A 543 -5.48 -8.43 -26.10
CA MET A 543 -4.83 -9.71 -26.36
C MET A 543 -3.34 -9.50 -26.59
N CYS A 544 -2.52 -10.42 -26.08
CA CYS A 544 -1.10 -10.51 -26.31
C CYS A 544 -0.74 -11.93 -26.80
N GLY A 545 0.10 -12.02 -27.82
CA GLY A 545 0.52 -13.27 -28.42
C GLY A 545 0.53 -13.20 -29.95
N GLU A 546 0.28 -14.33 -30.64
CA GLU A 546 0.26 -14.40 -32.11
C GLU A 546 -1.07 -13.90 -32.67
N ASN A 547 -1.27 -12.58 -32.74
CA ASN A 547 -2.53 -11.92 -33.12
C ASN A 547 -2.69 -11.63 -34.61
N GLN A 548 -1.98 -12.33 -35.49
CA GLN A 548 -2.04 -12.04 -36.94
C GLN A 548 -3.40 -12.38 -37.58
N GLU A 549 -4.13 -13.33 -36.98
CA GLU A 549 -5.49 -13.71 -37.40
C GLU A 549 -6.45 -13.60 -36.21
N PHE A 550 -7.29 -12.59 -36.22
CA PHE A 550 -8.24 -12.35 -35.13
C PHE A 550 -9.29 -13.46 -34.98
N THR A 551 -9.65 -14.14 -36.08
CA THR A 551 -10.65 -15.22 -36.11
C THR A 551 -10.12 -16.59 -35.66
N ASP A 552 -8.90 -16.66 -35.19
CA ASP A 552 -8.27 -17.84 -34.60
C ASP A 552 -8.85 -18.14 -33.22
N MET A 553 -10.01 -18.78 -33.19
CA MET A 553 -10.79 -19.10 -32.00
C MET A 553 -11.29 -20.53 -32.04
N ASP A 554 -11.02 -21.30 -30.99
CA ASP A 554 -11.57 -22.64 -30.78
C ASP A 554 -12.91 -22.52 -30.07
N HIS A 555 -13.99 -22.46 -30.85
CA HIS A 555 -15.35 -22.30 -30.33
C HIS A 555 -15.80 -23.56 -29.58
N ILE A 556 -16.45 -23.34 -28.43
CA ILE A 556 -16.98 -24.37 -27.55
C ILE A 556 -18.49 -24.27 -27.51
N GLU A 557 -19.19 -25.36 -27.87
CA GLU A 557 -20.66 -25.38 -27.78
C GLU A 557 -21.08 -25.31 -26.30
N THR A 558 -22.09 -24.50 -26.01
CA THR A 558 -22.58 -24.28 -24.62
C THR A 558 -22.88 -25.58 -23.88
N LYS A 559 -23.36 -26.63 -24.60
CA LYS A 559 -23.62 -27.96 -24.02
C LYS A 559 -22.36 -28.72 -23.58
N GLU A 560 -21.18 -28.28 -23.99
CA GLU A 560 -19.89 -28.89 -23.64
C GLU A 560 -19.26 -28.27 -22.40
N LEU A 561 -19.76 -27.10 -21.96
CA LEU A 561 -19.31 -26.44 -20.72
C LEU A 561 -19.78 -27.25 -19.50
N ARG A 562 -18.89 -27.34 -18.51
CA ARG A 562 -19.18 -28.05 -17.25
C ARG A 562 -18.57 -27.32 -16.04
#